data_7a9cda212aadaf9ded49b2150d941c1f
#
_entry.id   7a9cda212aadaf9ded49b2150d941c1f
#
_cell.length_a   1.000
_cell.length_b   1.000
_cell.length_c   1.000
_cell.angle_alpha   90.00
_cell.angle_beta   90.00
_cell.angle_gamma   90.00
#
_symmetry.space_group_name_H-M   'P 1'
#
loop_
_entity.id
_entity.type
_entity.pdbx_description
1 polymer ?
#
loop_
_entity_poly.entity_id
_entity_poly.type
_entity_poly.pdbx_seq_one_letter_code
_entity_poly.pdbx_strand_id
1 'polypeptide(L)'
;MSEKREMLRHFLATLAYRTQKALRGAPDGFAVFRAGNQARTPHELICHMRSVLGYARTYFIGGVYDRSVPDDFALDIERFHDMLSDLSSRLATDSRLDGTTEEKLLQGPFSDAMTHAGQLAMLRRLYGDPVPPENFIVAKISSENLTGDQPAPESPDKIWPEAPKK
;
A
#
# COMPACT_ATOMS: atom_id res chain seq x y z
N MET A 1 22.40 10.13 0.62
CA MET A 1 21.39 9.10 0.22
C MET A 1 21.68 8.67 -1.20
N SER A 2 21.66 7.37 -1.50
CA SER A 2 21.90 6.85 -2.86
C SER A 2 20.66 6.99 -3.74
N GLU A 3 20.82 7.05 -5.07
CA GLU A 3 19.71 7.08 -6.04
C GLU A 3 18.75 5.89 -5.88
N LYS A 4 19.26 4.70 -5.55
CA LYS A 4 18.45 3.52 -5.27
C LYS A 4 17.49 3.75 -4.10
N ARG A 5 17.97 4.36 -3.02
CA ARG A 5 17.15 4.66 -1.84
C ARG A 5 16.11 5.75 -2.12
N GLU A 6 16.45 6.73 -2.93
CA GLU A 6 15.48 7.72 -3.40
C GLU A 6 14.37 7.08 -4.22
N MET A 7 14.72 6.17 -5.14
CA MET A 7 13.73 5.39 -5.89
C MET A 7 12.85 4.52 -4.98
N LEU A 8 13.42 3.87 -3.97
CA LEU A 8 12.64 3.08 -3.02
C LEU A 8 11.70 3.94 -2.19
N ARG A 9 12.12 5.13 -1.75
CA ARG A 9 11.25 6.09 -1.07
C ARG A 9 10.08 6.50 -1.95
N HIS A 10 10.35 6.80 -3.23
CA HIS A 10 9.29 7.11 -4.19
C HIS A 10 8.36 5.92 -4.43
N PHE A 11 8.89 4.69 -4.45
CA PHE A 11 8.08 3.48 -4.56
C PHE A 11 7.15 3.30 -3.34
N LEU A 12 7.64 3.55 -2.12
CA LEU A 12 6.80 3.51 -0.91
C LEU A 12 5.69 4.57 -0.96
N ALA A 13 5.98 5.79 -1.45
CA ALA A 13 4.97 6.81 -1.66
C ALA A 13 3.94 6.40 -2.73
N THR A 14 4.39 5.75 -3.80
CA THR A 14 3.49 5.17 -4.81
C THR A 14 2.58 4.09 -4.21
N LEU A 15 3.12 3.27 -3.32
CA LEU A 15 2.34 2.26 -2.60
C LEU A 15 1.30 2.91 -1.68
N ALA A 16 1.66 3.97 -0.92
CA ALA A 16 0.72 4.74 -0.11
C ALA A 16 -0.42 5.30 -0.96
N TYR A 17 -0.09 5.97 -2.07
CA TYR A 17 -1.07 6.57 -2.97
C TYR A 17 -2.03 5.53 -3.55
N ARG A 18 -1.52 4.41 -4.11
CA ARG A 18 -2.34 3.37 -4.74
C ARG A 18 -3.22 2.64 -3.74
N THR A 19 -2.72 2.37 -2.55
CA THR A 19 -3.49 1.77 -1.46
C THR A 19 -4.62 2.71 -1.05
N GLN A 20 -4.31 3.97 -0.79
CA GLN A 20 -5.31 4.95 -0.38
C GLN A 20 -6.35 5.22 -1.47
N LYS A 21 -5.95 5.20 -2.75
CA LYS A 21 -6.91 5.28 -3.86
C LYS A 21 -7.93 4.14 -3.81
N ALA A 22 -7.51 2.92 -3.53
CA ALA A 22 -8.40 1.77 -3.41
C ALA A 22 -9.32 1.85 -2.19
N LEU A 23 -8.89 2.51 -1.11
CA LEU A 23 -9.63 2.61 0.17
C LEU A 23 -10.51 3.86 0.28
N ARG A 24 -10.16 4.95 -0.43
CA ARG A 24 -10.88 6.23 -0.35
C ARG A 24 -12.36 6.07 -0.67
N GLY A 25 -13.22 6.52 0.27
CA GLY A 25 -14.65 6.41 0.12
C GLY A 25 -15.17 4.98 0.03
N ALA A 26 -14.44 4.01 0.58
CA ALA A 26 -14.92 2.64 0.64
C ALA A 26 -16.20 2.58 1.47
N PRO A 27 -17.25 1.90 0.97
CA PRO A 27 -18.52 1.82 1.67
C PRO A 27 -18.41 0.94 2.92
N ASP A 28 -19.35 1.14 3.84
CA ASP A 28 -19.49 0.29 5.02
C ASP A 28 -19.60 -1.19 4.60
N GLY A 29 -18.91 -2.06 5.35
CA GLY A 29 -18.85 -3.49 5.07
C GLY A 29 -17.75 -3.89 4.07
N PHE A 30 -17.11 -2.97 3.35
CA PHE A 30 -16.00 -3.31 2.46
C PHE A 30 -14.85 -4.02 3.18
N ALA A 31 -14.49 -3.56 4.38
CA ALA A 31 -13.40 -4.13 5.18
C ALA A 31 -13.51 -5.65 5.36
N VAL A 32 -14.72 -6.18 5.51
CA VAL A 32 -14.99 -7.59 5.77
C VAL A 32 -15.50 -8.35 4.54
N PHE A 33 -15.50 -7.72 3.37
CA PHE A 33 -15.97 -8.34 2.13
C PHE A 33 -15.14 -9.58 1.77
N ARG A 34 -15.83 -10.68 1.44
CA ARG A 34 -15.23 -11.94 0.99
C ARG A 34 -15.62 -12.23 -0.46
N ALA A 35 -14.64 -12.22 -1.35
CA ALA A 35 -14.84 -12.54 -2.76
C ALA A 35 -15.03 -14.04 -3.04
N GLY A 36 -14.96 -14.88 -2.02
CA GLY A 36 -15.04 -16.35 -2.15
C GLY A 36 -13.64 -17.01 -2.26
N ASN A 37 -13.67 -18.34 -2.39
CA ASN A 37 -12.45 -19.16 -2.60
C ASN A 37 -11.30 -18.87 -1.59
N GLN A 38 -11.63 -18.59 -0.34
CA GLN A 38 -10.68 -18.27 0.74
C GLN A 38 -9.81 -17.02 0.44
N ALA A 39 -10.24 -16.14 -0.48
CA ALA A 39 -9.56 -14.88 -0.71
C ALA A 39 -9.57 -14.03 0.59
N ARG A 40 -8.46 -13.34 0.84
CA ARG A 40 -8.36 -12.40 1.96
C ARG A 40 -9.39 -11.29 1.80
N THR A 41 -9.96 -10.85 2.93
CA THR A 41 -10.74 -9.61 2.98
C THR A 41 -9.84 -8.39 2.79
N PRO A 42 -10.39 -7.21 2.45
CA PRO A 42 -9.62 -5.97 2.42
C PRO A 42 -8.86 -5.70 3.72
N HIS A 43 -9.47 -5.95 4.88
CA HIS A 43 -8.81 -5.79 6.18
C HIS A 43 -7.63 -6.76 6.35
N GLU A 44 -7.84 -8.05 6.04
CA GLU A 44 -6.77 -9.05 6.07
C GLU A 44 -5.62 -8.71 5.11
N LEU A 45 -5.90 -8.06 3.96
CA LEU A 45 -4.87 -7.57 3.04
C LEU A 45 -4.04 -6.42 3.65
N ILE A 46 -4.67 -5.42 4.26
CA ILE A 46 -3.95 -4.32 4.93
C ILE A 46 -3.04 -4.88 6.04
N CYS A 47 -3.54 -5.79 6.86
CA CYS A 47 -2.73 -6.44 7.89
C CYS A 47 -1.55 -7.23 7.29
N HIS A 48 -1.78 -7.94 6.18
CA HIS A 48 -0.72 -8.66 5.50
C HIS A 48 0.33 -7.72 4.90
N MET A 49 -0.08 -6.65 4.23
CA MET A 49 0.84 -5.62 3.71
C MET A 49 1.69 -5.02 4.84
N ARG A 50 1.09 -4.72 5.99
CA ARG A 50 1.80 -4.25 7.18
C ARG A 50 2.82 -5.28 7.69
N SER A 51 2.45 -6.56 7.73
CA SER A 51 3.37 -7.66 8.13
C SER A 51 4.56 -7.79 7.18
N VAL A 52 4.32 -7.70 5.86
CA VAL A 52 5.35 -7.77 4.82
C VAL A 52 6.32 -6.59 4.94
N LEU A 53 5.82 -5.39 5.16
CA LEU A 53 6.63 -4.19 5.40
C LEU A 53 7.37 -4.28 6.75
N GLY A 54 6.74 -4.85 7.77
CA GLY A 54 7.38 -5.14 9.06
C GLY A 54 8.56 -6.09 8.91
N TYR A 55 8.45 -7.10 8.05
CA TYR A 55 9.57 -7.96 7.68
C TYR A 55 10.70 -7.16 7.02
N ALA A 56 10.39 -6.27 6.07
CA ALA A 56 11.40 -5.38 5.48
C ALA A 56 12.12 -4.52 6.55
N ARG A 57 11.37 -4.03 7.53
CA ARG A 57 11.90 -3.22 8.64
C ARG A 57 12.94 -3.97 9.47
N THR A 58 12.81 -5.29 9.65
CA THR A 58 13.79 -6.07 10.42
C THR A 58 15.20 -6.04 9.85
N TYR A 59 15.36 -5.79 8.56
CA TYR A 59 16.69 -5.63 7.94
C TYR A 59 17.38 -4.31 8.31
N PHE A 60 16.67 -3.36 8.91
CA PHE A 60 17.24 -2.11 9.43
C PHE A 60 17.48 -2.16 10.94
N ILE A 61 16.63 -2.85 11.69
CA ILE A 61 16.66 -2.80 13.17
C ILE A 61 16.90 -4.15 13.84
N GLY A 62 16.95 -5.21 13.07
CA GLY A 62 16.99 -6.58 13.60
C GLY A 62 15.65 -7.03 14.20
N GLY A 63 15.68 -8.15 14.93
CA GLY A 63 14.51 -8.70 15.61
C GLY A 63 13.61 -9.54 14.72
N VAL A 64 12.42 -9.80 15.20
CA VAL A 64 11.35 -10.51 14.49
C VAL A 64 10.19 -9.54 14.25
N TYR A 65 9.47 -9.73 13.15
CA TYR A 65 8.22 -8.99 12.90
C TYR A 65 7.04 -9.82 13.37
N ASP A 66 6.05 -9.14 13.92
CA ASP A 66 4.79 -9.75 14.30
C ASP A 66 3.85 -9.87 13.10
N ARG A 67 3.16 -11.01 13.00
CA ARG A 67 2.06 -11.13 12.05
C ARG A 67 0.92 -10.24 12.52
N SER A 68 0.60 -9.24 11.72
CA SER A 68 -0.53 -8.36 11.99
C SER A 68 -1.84 -9.13 11.91
N VAL A 69 -2.63 -9.05 12.96
CA VAL A 69 -3.98 -9.61 13.03
C VAL A 69 -4.97 -8.46 12.89
N PRO A 70 -6.08 -8.63 12.14
CA PRO A 70 -7.12 -7.60 12.06
C PRO A 70 -7.68 -7.22 13.44
N ASP A 71 -7.69 -5.92 13.72
CA ASP A 71 -8.19 -5.34 14.96
C ASP A 71 -9.30 -4.31 14.62
N ASP A 72 -8.90 -3.08 14.34
CA ASP A 72 -9.76 -2.03 13.79
C ASP A 72 -9.26 -1.62 12.41
N PHE A 73 -10.16 -1.55 11.42
CA PHE A 73 -9.77 -1.33 10.03
C PHE A 73 -9.13 0.04 9.81
N ALA A 74 -9.68 1.09 10.41
CA ALA A 74 -9.13 2.44 10.27
C ALA A 74 -7.76 2.55 10.94
N LEU A 75 -7.63 1.98 12.14
CA LEU A 75 -6.37 1.94 12.88
C LEU A 75 -5.31 1.10 12.14
N ASP A 76 -5.70 -0.01 11.50
CA ASP A 76 -4.74 -0.83 10.75
C ASP A 76 -4.28 -0.16 9.45
N ILE A 77 -5.12 0.68 8.82
CA ILE A 77 -4.73 1.57 7.71
C ILE A 77 -3.72 2.61 8.21
N GLU A 78 -3.96 3.23 9.35
CA GLU A 78 -3.05 4.20 9.97
C GLU A 78 -1.68 3.57 10.25
N ARG A 79 -1.66 2.42 10.92
CA ARG A 79 -0.45 1.62 11.19
C ARG A 79 0.30 1.18 9.92
N PHE A 80 -0.41 0.93 8.83
CA PHE A 80 0.21 0.66 7.53
C PHE A 80 0.97 1.88 7.01
N HIS A 81 0.36 3.07 7.06
CA HIS A 81 1.01 4.32 6.66
C HIS A 81 2.19 4.69 7.58
N ASP A 82 2.09 4.44 8.88
CA ASP A 82 3.19 4.61 9.83
C ASP A 82 4.39 3.71 9.47
N MET A 83 4.12 2.47 9.07
CA MET A 83 5.18 1.55 8.64
C MET A 83 5.88 2.03 7.36
N LEU A 84 5.14 2.59 6.40
CA LEU A 84 5.72 3.21 5.20
C LEU A 84 6.60 4.40 5.57
N SER A 85 6.14 5.24 6.50
CA SER A 85 6.87 6.42 6.97
C SER A 85 8.16 6.04 7.70
N ASP A 86 8.13 5.02 8.57
CA ASP A 86 9.33 4.52 9.25
C ASP A 86 10.35 3.96 8.24
N LEU A 87 9.94 3.14 7.28
CA LEU A 87 10.81 2.60 6.24
C LEU A 87 11.42 3.71 5.37
N SER A 88 10.62 4.69 4.94
CA SER A 88 11.08 5.83 4.17
C SER A 88 12.12 6.66 4.94
N SER A 89 11.90 6.89 6.23
CA SER A 89 12.85 7.59 7.10
C SER A 89 14.18 6.85 7.21
N ARG A 90 14.17 5.52 7.35
CA ARG A 90 15.37 4.70 7.39
C ARG A 90 16.16 4.73 6.09
N LEU A 91 15.47 4.74 4.97
CA LEU A 91 16.10 4.89 3.66
C LEU A 91 16.71 6.30 3.51
N ALA A 92 16.03 7.35 3.98
CA ALA A 92 16.51 8.73 3.93
C ALA A 92 17.74 8.99 4.77
N THR A 93 17.81 8.40 5.96
CA THR A 93 18.94 8.56 6.90
C THR A 93 20.12 7.64 6.63
N ASP A 94 20.12 6.94 5.50
CA ASP A 94 21.16 5.96 5.15
C ASP A 94 21.38 4.86 6.22
N SER A 95 20.32 4.52 6.97
CA SER A 95 20.37 3.44 7.95
C SER A 95 20.92 2.17 7.32
N ARG A 96 21.81 1.48 8.06
CA ARG A 96 22.44 0.26 7.57
C ARG A 96 21.39 -0.82 7.30
N LEU A 97 21.50 -1.45 6.13
CA LEU A 97 20.81 -2.71 5.83
C LEU A 97 21.70 -3.89 6.25
N ASP A 98 21.12 -4.83 6.98
CA ASP A 98 21.83 -6.03 7.41
C ASP A 98 21.26 -7.27 6.73
N GLY A 99 22.11 -8.06 6.08
CA GLY A 99 21.75 -9.32 5.42
C GLY A 99 20.89 -9.19 4.15
N THR A 100 20.68 -7.98 3.61
CA THR A 100 19.91 -7.76 2.38
C THR A 100 20.43 -6.56 1.58
N THR A 101 19.82 -6.28 0.41
CA THR A 101 20.12 -5.14 -0.46
C THR A 101 18.84 -4.38 -0.81
N GLU A 102 19.00 -3.17 -1.34
CA GLU A 102 17.89 -2.34 -1.83
C GLU A 102 17.07 -3.08 -2.91
N GLU A 103 17.74 -3.81 -3.82
CA GLU A 103 17.06 -4.59 -4.87
C GLU A 103 16.22 -5.73 -4.27
N LYS A 104 16.71 -6.38 -3.23
CA LYS A 104 15.96 -7.46 -2.55
C LYS A 104 14.77 -6.91 -1.78
N LEU A 105 14.86 -5.72 -1.20
CA LEU A 105 13.70 -5.05 -0.61
C LEU A 105 12.64 -4.75 -1.67
N LEU A 106 13.08 -4.26 -2.85
CA LEU A 106 12.16 -3.98 -3.96
C LEU A 106 11.49 -5.24 -4.48
N GLN A 107 12.29 -6.26 -4.87
CA GLN A 107 11.74 -7.48 -5.49
C GLN A 107 10.88 -8.33 -4.55
N GLY A 108 11.13 -8.27 -3.25
CA GLY A 108 10.43 -9.02 -2.22
C GLY A 108 9.32 -8.18 -1.58
N PRO A 109 9.52 -7.68 -0.34
CA PRO A 109 8.44 -7.12 0.46
C PRO A 109 7.73 -5.92 -0.16
N PHE A 110 8.43 -5.05 -0.88
CA PHE A 110 7.80 -3.86 -1.45
C PHE A 110 6.92 -4.21 -2.66
N SER A 111 7.41 -5.09 -3.56
CA SER A 111 6.60 -5.56 -4.70
C SER A 111 5.45 -6.45 -4.26
N ASP A 112 5.62 -7.24 -3.20
CA ASP A 112 4.52 -8.03 -2.63
C ASP A 112 3.40 -7.11 -2.11
N ALA A 113 3.74 -6.10 -1.31
CA ALA A 113 2.76 -5.11 -0.86
C ALA A 113 2.08 -4.37 -2.03
N MET A 114 2.80 -4.03 -3.09
CA MET A 114 2.24 -3.39 -4.29
C MET A 114 1.24 -4.31 -5.01
N THR A 115 1.52 -5.61 -5.07
CA THR A 115 0.59 -6.60 -5.62
C THR A 115 -0.73 -6.61 -4.85
N HIS A 116 -0.67 -6.50 -3.53
CA HIS A 116 -1.86 -6.44 -2.67
C HIS A 116 -2.63 -5.12 -2.81
N ALA A 117 -1.98 -3.99 -3.08
CA ALA A 117 -2.68 -2.75 -3.43
C ALA A 117 -3.55 -2.92 -4.70
N GLY A 118 -3.07 -3.67 -5.69
CA GLY A 118 -3.86 -4.05 -6.87
C GLY A 118 -5.05 -4.95 -6.52
N GLN A 119 -4.86 -5.89 -5.59
CA GLN A 119 -5.94 -6.76 -5.11
C GLN A 119 -7.02 -5.95 -4.35
N LEU A 120 -6.66 -4.95 -3.57
CA LEU A 120 -7.64 -4.04 -2.94
C LEU A 120 -8.52 -3.34 -3.98
N ALA A 121 -7.94 -2.82 -5.05
CA ALA A 121 -8.68 -2.20 -6.14
C ALA A 121 -9.60 -3.21 -6.86
N MET A 122 -9.16 -4.46 -7.03
CA MET A 122 -9.99 -5.54 -7.56
C MET A 122 -11.14 -5.87 -6.62
N LEU A 123 -10.91 -5.99 -5.32
CA LEU A 123 -11.95 -6.25 -4.33
C LEU A 123 -13.00 -5.14 -4.31
N ARG A 124 -12.62 -3.85 -4.49
CA ARG A 124 -13.57 -2.75 -4.66
C ARG A 124 -14.51 -2.99 -5.86
N ARG A 125 -13.94 -3.44 -6.98
CA ARG A 125 -14.74 -3.79 -8.18
C ARG A 125 -15.67 -4.96 -7.93
N LEU A 126 -15.20 -6.01 -7.28
CA LEU A 126 -16.02 -7.19 -6.95
C LEU A 126 -17.09 -6.88 -5.90
N TYR A 127 -16.86 -5.92 -5.02
CA TYR A 127 -17.84 -5.42 -4.06
C TYR A 127 -18.96 -4.60 -4.72
N GLY A 128 -18.76 -4.17 -5.96
CA GLY A 128 -19.74 -3.36 -6.71
C GLY A 128 -19.50 -1.84 -6.60
N ASP A 129 -18.37 -1.41 -6.06
CA ASP A 129 -18.00 0.00 -5.90
C ASP A 129 -16.60 0.26 -6.48
N PRO A 130 -16.42 0.12 -7.81
CA PRO A 130 -15.12 0.26 -8.45
C PRO A 130 -14.62 1.70 -8.40
N VAL A 131 -13.31 1.86 -8.16
CA VAL A 131 -12.67 3.18 -8.29
C VAL A 131 -12.28 3.43 -9.76
N PRO A 132 -12.46 4.68 -10.27
CA PRO A 132 -12.07 5.02 -11.63
C PRO A 132 -10.60 4.72 -11.89
N PRO A 133 -10.23 4.15 -13.04
CA PRO A 133 -8.85 4.09 -13.49
C PRO A 133 -8.27 5.50 -13.63
N GLU A 134 -6.95 5.60 -13.60
CA GLU A 134 -6.22 6.85 -13.87
C GLU A 134 -4.87 6.57 -14.51
N ASN A 135 -4.33 7.58 -15.18
CA ASN A 135 -2.96 7.56 -15.63
C ASN A 135 -2.01 7.95 -14.48
N PHE A 136 -1.39 6.97 -13.84
CA PHE A 136 -0.47 7.19 -12.72
C PHE A 136 0.81 7.97 -13.09
N ILE A 137 1.14 8.12 -14.38
CA ILE A 137 2.28 8.96 -14.82
C ILE A 137 2.10 10.41 -14.40
N VAL A 138 0.84 10.90 -14.37
CA VAL A 138 0.53 12.29 -14.01
C VAL A 138 0.08 12.45 -12.56
N ALA A 139 0.05 11.35 -11.79
CA ALA A 139 -0.35 11.40 -10.39
C ALA A 139 0.65 12.21 -9.55
N LYS A 140 0.14 13.04 -8.65
CA LYS A 140 0.96 13.86 -7.72
C LYS A 140 1.44 13.02 -6.53
N ILE A 141 2.46 12.20 -6.75
CA ILE A 141 3.07 11.35 -5.74
C ILE A 141 4.34 12.01 -5.21
N SER A 142 4.42 12.21 -3.90
CA SER A 142 5.57 12.81 -3.22
C SER A 142 6.17 11.83 -2.22
N SER A 143 7.49 11.64 -2.25
CA SER A 143 8.23 10.84 -1.28
C SER A 143 8.12 11.36 0.17
N GLU A 144 7.62 12.59 0.33
CA GLU A 144 7.39 13.20 1.64
C GLU A 144 5.96 12.96 2.15
N ASN A 145 5.07 12.37 1.34
CA ASN A 145 3.71 12.04 1.75
C ASN A 145 3.46 10.52 1.73
N LEU A 146 3.64 9.90 2.88
CA LEU A 146 3.38 8.47 3.11
C LEU A 146 2.08 8.24 3.90
N THR A 147 1.33 9.30 4.19
CA THR A 147 0.11 9.25 5.03
C THR A 147 -1.11 8.78 4.25
N GLY A 148 -2.23 8.58 4.94
CA GLY A 148 -3.53 8.32 4.33
C GLY A 148 -4.14 9.55 3.62
N ASP A 149 -3.62 10.75 3.88
CA ASP A 149 -4.06 11.98 3.21
C ASP A 149 -3.32 12.16 1.88
N GLN A 150 -3.75 11.40 0.89
CA GLN A 150 -3.20 11.45 -0.46
C GLN A 150 -4.01 12.42 -1.35
N PRO A 151 -3.37 13.11 -2.32
CA PRO A 151 -4.08 13.96 -3.25
C PRO A 151 -5.13 13.19 -4.05
N ALA A 152 -6.16 13.89 -4.51
CA ALA A 152 -7.13 13.33 -5.42
C ALA A 152 -6.48 12.98 -6.77
N PRO A 153 -7.00 11.98 -7.51
CA PRO A 153 -6.52 11.65 -8.85
C PRO A 153 -6.54 12.87 -9.78
N GLU A 154 -5.41 13.16 -10.45
CA GLU A 154 -5.30 14.28 -11.38
C GLU A 154 -6.08 14.03 -12.68
N SER A 155 -6.08 12.80 -13.15
CA SER A 155 -6.69 12.44 -14.44
C SER A 155 -7.43 11.09 -14.33
N PRO A 156 -8.53 11.04 -13.55
CA PRO A 156 -9.35 9.85 -13.50
C PRO A 156 -10.13 9.69 -14.80
N ASP A 157 -10.28 8.45 -15.26
CA ASP A 157 -11.10 8.15 -16.42
C ASP A 157 -12.57 8.49 -16.13
N LYS A 158 -13.20 9.21 -17.06
CA LYS A 158 -14.62 9.57 -16.97
C LYS A 158 -15.53 8.43 -17.46
N ILE A 159 -15.03 7.60 -18.34
CA ILE A 159 -15.72 6.46 -18.94
C ILE A 159 -14.77 5.28 -18.90
N TRP A 160 -15.19 4.18 -18.27
CA TRP A 160 -14.43 2.93 -18.23
C TRP A 160 -15.37 1.72 -18.19
N PRO A 161 -14.94 0.53 -18.68
CA PRO A 161 -15.82 -0.63 -18.86
C PRO A 161 -16.53 -1.10 -17.58
N GLU A 162 -15.86 -0.98 -16.43
CA GLU A 162 -16.39 -1.44 -15.13
C GLU A 162 -17.12 -0.35 -14.34
N ALA A 163 -17.38 0.82 -14.97
CA ALA A 163 -18.13 1.88 -14.31
C ALA A 163 -19.52 1.37 -13.85
N PRO A 164 -20.01 1.80 -12.66
CA PRO A 164 -21.35 1.44 -12.21
C PRO A 164 -22.39 1.84 -13.26
N LYS A 165 -23.22 0.89 -13.65
CA LYS A 165 -24.35 1.19 -14.53
C LYS A 165 -25.35 2.05 -13.76
N LYS A 166 -25.62 3.23 -14.26
CA LYS A 166 -26.65 4.13 -13.72
C LYS A 166 -28.04 3.55 -13.91
#